data_46b6146561e3ecfb22e1bdc46e46ff12
#
_entry.id   46b6146561e3ecfb22e1bdc46e46ff12
#
_cell.length_a   1.000
_cell.length_b   1.000
_cell.length_c   1.000
_cell.angle_alpha   90.00
_cell.angle_beta   90.00
_cell.angle_gamma   90.00
#
_symmetry.space_group_name_H-M   'P 1'
#
loop_
_entity.id
_entity.type
_entity.pdbx_description
1 polymer ?
#
loop_
_entity_poly.entity_id
_entity_poly.type
_entity_poly.pdbx_seq_one_letter_code
_entity_poly.pdbx_strand_id
1 'polypeptide(L)'
;MYKRQQQTYIDKLEKMEIEIKPEQMMISNHVAIKYLKEYYEGKRLYIVGTPLLKHEFETAGFVLTEEDPDIVLLGFDTTLNYEKLKKACQYIRNGCIYFGMNEDLNCPMEGGTFIPDCGSMARLIEASTGRFPEFFGKPSKYTLDYIIKETGCKPEEIAIVGDRLYTDIAVADGSEVTSILVLSGESSREDVEKSDIKPDYIVKDLSEIIR
;
A
#
# COMPACT_ATOMS: atom_id res chain seq x y z
N MET A 1 15.37 -10.04 -5.46
CA MET A 1 14.52 -9.69 -6.62
C MET A 1 13.22 -9.08 -6.07
N TYR A 2 13.07 -7.77 -6.18
CA TYR A 2 11.95 -7.04 -5.56
C TYR A 2 10.78 -7.02 -6.53
N LYS A 3 9.88 -7.97 -6.40
CA LYS A 3 8.68 -8.03 -7.23
C LYS A 3 7.48 -7.79 -6.34
N ARG A 4 6.83 -6.65 -6.49
CA ARG A 4 5.55 -6.33 -5.85
C ARG A 4 4.40 -6.48 -6.83
N GLN A 5 4.41 -7.55 -7.63
CA GLN A 5 3.27 -7.94 -8.47
C GLN A 5 2.48 -9.07 -7.81
N GLN A 6 1.18 -9.07 -8.03
CA GLN A 6 0.26 -10.10 -7.54
C GLN A 6 0.79 -11.52 -7.79
N GLN A 7 1.20 -11.83 -9.03
CA GLN A 7 1.68 -13.17 -9.39
C GLN A 7 2.89 -13.61 -8.57
N THR A 8 3.78 -12.69 -8.20
CA THR A 8 4.96 -13.03 -7.39
C THR A 8 4.58 -13.49 -5.98
N TYR A 9 3.53 -12.88 -5.41
CA TYR A 9 3.01 -13.30 -4.10
C TYR A 9 2.27 -14.62 -4.20
N ILE A 10 1.49 -14.85 -5.26
CA ILE A 10 0.83 -16.12 -5.53
C ILE A 10 1.88 -17.22 -5.67
N ASP A 11 2.91 -17.05 -6.52
CA ASP A 11 4.01 -18.02 -6.70
C ASP A 11 4.76 -18.31 -5.38
N LYS A 12 4.85 -17.31 -4.48
CA LYS A 12 5.46 -17.50 -3.16
C LYS A 12 4.59 -18.34 -2.25
N LEU A 13 3.28 -18.11 -2.23
CA LEU A 13 2.33 -18.90 -1.44
C LEU A 13 2.21 -20.33 -1.95
N GLU A 14 2.21 -20.55 -3.27
CA GLU A 14 2.24 -21.88 -3.87
C GLU A 14 3.46 -22.68 -3.43
N LYS A 15 4.63 -22.06 -3.31
CA LYS A 15 5.84 -22.72 -2.78
C LYS A 15 5.73 -23.09 -1.29
N MET A 16 4.80 -22.49 -0.60
CA MET A 16 4.46 -22.81 0.80
C MET A 16 3.25 -23.75 0.90
N GLU A 17 2.83 -24.36 -0.23
CA GLU A 17 1.67 -25.23 -0.36
C GLU A 17 0.34 -24.52 0.00
N ILE A 18 0.29 -23.19 -0.18
CA ILE A 18 -0.92 -22.39 0.01
C ILE A 18 -1.43 -21.99 -1.38
N GLU A 19 -2.50 -22.64 -1.81
CA GLU A 19 -3.17 -22.31 -3.07
C GLU A 19 -4.15 -21.16 -2.88
N ILE A 20 -3.97 -20.10 -3.68
CA ILE A 20 -4.90 -18.98 -3.75
C ILE A 20 -5.18 -18.61 -5.21
N LYS A 21 -6.36 -18.08 -5.45
CA LYS A 21 -6.73 -17.52 -6.75
C LYS A 21 -6.33 -16.05 -6.84
N PRO A 22 -6.09 -15.51 -8.06
CA PRO A 22 -5.74 -14.11 -8.24
C PRO A 22 -6.72 -13.13 -7.57
N GLU A 23 -8.01 -13.40 -7.61
CA GLU A 23 -9.04 -12.58 -6.96
C GLU A 23 -8.99 -12.58 -5.43
N GLN A 24 -8.27 -13.52 -4.81
CA GLN A 24 -8.04 -13.57 -3.37
C GLN A 24 -6.78 -12.82 -2.93
N MET A 25 -6.01 -12.28 -3.88
CA MET A 25 -4.78 -11.52 -3.62
C MET A 25 -4.98 -10.05 -3.98
N MET A 26 -5.03 -9.20 -2.98
CA MET A 26 -5.05 -7.75 -3.13
C MET A 26 -3.68 -7.15 -2.80
N ILE A 27 -3.24 -6.19 -3.61
CA ILE A 27 -2.07 -5.35 -3.36
C ILE A 27 -2.45 -3.88 -3.54
N SER A 28 -1.65 -2.96 -3.00
CA SER A 28 -1.91 -1.51 -3.08
C SER A 28 -2.06 -0.99 -4.52
N ASN A 29 -1.41 -1.64 -5.50
CA ASN A 29 -1.56 -1.26 -6.91
C ASN A 29 -3.01 -1.44 -7.40
N HIS A 30 -3.71 -2.48 -6.97
CA HIS A 30 -5.12 -2.72 -7.35
C HIS A 30 -6.02 -1.61 -6.78
N VAL A 31 -5.77 -1.22 -5.53
CA VAL A 31 -6.50 -0.11 -4.88
C VAL A 31 -6.30 1.19 -5.67
N ALA A 32 -5.03 1.52 -5.98
CA ALA A 32 -4.69 2.72 -6.74
C ALA A 32 -5.32 2.73 -8.14
N ILE A 33 -5.18 1.62 -8.89
CA ILE A 33 -5.73 1.50 -10.24
C ILE A 33 -7.25 1.67 -10.23
N LYS A 34 -7.95 1.00 -9.31
CA LYS A 34 -9.42 1.09 -9.23
C LYS A 34 -9.87 2.50 -8.89
N TYR A 35 -9.27 3.10 -7.87
CA TYR A 35 -9.60 4.45 -7.43
C TYR A 35 -9.32 5.49 -8.52
N LEU A 36 -8.16 5.44 -9.17
CA LEU A 36 -7.81 6.39 -10.21
C LEU A 36 -8.68 6.25 -11.46
N LYS A 37 -9.12 5.04 -11.82
CA LYS A 37 -10.10 4.84 -12.89
C LYS A 37 -11.47 5.42 -12.56
N GLU A 38 -11.91 5.29 -11.33
CA GLU A 38 -13.23 5.75 -10.90
C GLU A 38 -13.30 7.28 -10.78
N TYR A 39 -12.25 7.91 -10.24
CA TYR A 39 -12.30 9.33 -9.86
C TYR A 39 -11.43 10.25 -10.72
N TYR A 40 -10.50 9.68 -11.50
CA TYR A 40 -9.51 10.44 -12.27
C TYR A 40 -9.36 9.91 -13.70
N GLU A 41 -10.48 9.45 -14.31
CA GLU A 41 -10.49 8.96 -15.68
C GLU A 41 -9.94 10.01 -16.65
N GLY A 42 -9.10 9.57 -17.60
CA GLY A 42 -8.48 10.44 -18.60
C GLY A 42 -7.32 11.31 -18.09
N LYS A 43 -6.99 11.28 -16.79
CA LYS A 43 -5.86 11.99 -16.22
C LYS A 43 -4.53 11.32 -16.58
N ARG A 44 -3.51 12.14 -16.86
CA ARG A 44 -2.16 11.69 -17.22
C ARG A 44 -1.31 11.54 -15.96
N LEU A 45 -0.57 10.45 -15.88
CA LEU A 45 0.24 10.10 -14.71
C LEU A 45 1.74 10.29 -14.97
N TYR A 46 2.42 10.94 -14.03
CA TYR A 46 3.86 10.81 -13.86
C TYR A 46 4.14 9.83 -12.73
N ILE A 47 4.72 8.67 -13.04
CA ILE A 47 4.99 7.64 -12.03
C ILE A 47 6.48 7.63 -11.66
N VAL A 48 6.76 7.94 -10.38
CA VAL A 48 8.04 7.64 -9.74
C VAL A 48 7.97 6.20 -9.24
N GLY A 49 8.52 5.29 -10.00
CA GLY A 49 8.42 3.86 -9.73
C GLY A 49 9.30 3.04 -10.65
N THR A 50 9.36 1.74 -10.38
CA THR A 50 10.08 0.78 -11.23
C THR A 50 9.42 0.67 -12.62
N PRO A 51 10.17 0.23 -13.65
CA PRO A 51 9.57 -0.06 -14.96
C PRO A 51 8.37 -1.02 -14.89
N LEU A 52 8.40 -1.94 -13.93
CA LEU A 52 7.34 -2.91 -13.73
C LEU A 52 6.04 -2.25 -13.22
N LEU A 53 6.16 -1.32 -12.26
CA LEU A 53 5.01 -0.55 -11.79
C LEU A 53 4.41 0.30 -12.92
N LYS A 54 5.26 0.97 -13.70
CA LYS A 54 4.81 1.76 -14.87
C LYS A 54 4.04 0.90 -15.85
N HIS A 55 4.59 -0.27 -16.22
CA HIS A 55 3.95 -1.20 -17.15
C HIS A 55 2.58 -1.70 -16.64
N GLU A 56 2.41 -1.92 -15.35
CA GLU A 56 1.13 -2.33 -14.75
C GLU A 56 0.05 -1.25 -14.94
N PHE A 57 0.40 0.03 -14.75
CA PHE A 57 -0.53 1.13 -14.99
C PHE A 57 -0.81 1.34 -16.48
N GLU A 58 0.17 1.19 -17.35
CA GLU A 58 -0.05 1.21 -18.82
C GLU A 58 -0.99 0.09 -19.26
N THR A 59 -0.77 -1.14 -18.77
CA THR A 59 -1.64 -2.29 -19.03
C THR A 59 -3.06 -2.07 -18.50
N ALA A 60 -3.20 -1.36 -17.38
CA ALA A 60 -4.49 -0.95 -16.87
C ALA A 60 -5.15 0.19 -17.68
N GLY A 61 -4.50 0.72 -18.73
CA GLY A 61 -5.04 1.72 -19.64
C GLY A 61 -4.77 3.17 -19.27
N PHE A 62 -3.87 3.44 -18.32
CA PHE A 62 -3.47 4.82 -17.98
C PHE A 62 -2.47 5.38 -18.99
N VAL A 63 -2.58 6.67 -19.26
CA VAL A 63 -1.60 7.41 -20.05
C VAL A 63 -0.50 7.91 -19.15
N LEU A 64 0.70 7.36 -19.32
CA LEU A 64 1.90 7.85 -18.62
C LEU A 64 2.55 8.96 -19.44
N THR A 65 3.07 9.97 -18.75
CA THR A 65 3.73 11.11 -19.40
C THR A 65 4.96 11.58 -18.62
N GLU A 66 5.94 12.04 -19.36
CA GLU A 66 7.12 12.73 -18.82
C GLU A 66 6.97 14.26 -18.91
N GLU A 67 5.84 14.75 -19.43
CA GLU A 67 5.56 16.18 -19.62
C GLU A 67 4.15 16.50 -19.18
N ASP A 68 4.02 17.55 -18.37
CA ASP A 68 2.74 18.13 -17.94
C ASP A 68 1.71 17.08 -17.44
N PRO A 69 2.02 16.30 -16.39
CA PRO A 69 1.10 15.34 -15.79
C PRO A 69 0.02 16.04 -14.96
N ASP A 70 -1.13 15.39 -14.81
CA ASP A 70 -2.17 15.80 -13.89
C ASP A 70 -1.89 15.26 -12.46
N ILE A 71 -1.30 14.08 -12.39
CA ILE A 71 -1.07 13.33 -11.15
C ILE A 71 0.38 12.85 -11.09
N VAL A 72 1.02 13.03 -9.94
CA VAL A 72 2.26 12.35 -9.57
C VAL A 72 1.92 11.17 -8.67
N LEU A 73 2.31 9.97 -9.09
CA LEU A 73 2.15 8.75 -8.31
C LEU A 73 3.52 8.22 -7.88
N LEU A 74 3.76 8.17 -6.57
CA LEU A 74 4.98 7.66 -5.98
C LEU A 74 4.79 6.21 -5.55
N GLY A 75 5.65 5.32 -6.04
CA GLY A 75 5.76 3.95 -5.59
C GLY A 75 7.13 3.62 -5.02
N PHE A 76 7.28 2.40 -4.52
CA PHE A 76 8.58 1.85 -4.19
C PHE A 76 9.43 1.75 -5.47
N ASP A 77 10.55 2.46 -5.51
CA ASP A 77 11.38 2.58 -6.72
C ASP A 77 12.85 2.26 -6.45
N THR A 78 13.24 1.02 -6.72
CA THR A 78 14.66 0.60 -6.65
C THR A 78 15.52 1.13 -7.80
N THR A 79 14.90 1.84 -8.75
CA THR A 79 15.58 2.52 -9.88
C THR A 79 15.54 4.04 -9.74
N LEU A 80 15.22 4.53 -8.52
CA LEU A 80 15.15 5.96 -8.23
C LEU A 80 16.47 6.66 -8.57
N ASN A 81 16.34 7.79 -9.25
CA ASN A 81 17.47 8.65 -9.58
C ASN A 81 17.09 10.13 -9.43
N TYR A 82 18.08 11.00 -9.53
CA TYR A 82 17.90 12.42 -9.32
C TYR A 82 16.91 13.07 -10.32
N GLU A 83 16.93 12.65 -11.59
CA GLU A 83 16.02 13.22 -12.59
C GLU A 83 14.55 12.87 -12.31
N LYS A 84 14.25 11.66 -11.85
CA LYS A 84 12.90 11.31 -11.41
C LYS A 84 12.43 12.18 -10.24
N LEU A 85 13.29 12.37 -9.23
CA LEU A 85 12.99 13.21 -8.07
C LEU A 85 12.79 14.68 -8.47
N LYS A 86 13.67 15.21 -9.28
CA LYS A 86 13.60 16.59 -9.77
C LYS A 86 12.29 16.87 -10.49
N LYS A 87 11.88 16.01 -11.43
CA LYS A 87 10.61 16.13 -12.15
C LYS A 87 9.42 16.02 -11.21
N ALA A 88 9.40 15.01 -10.33
CA ALA A 88 8.32 14.84 -9.35
C ALA A 88 8.15 16.10 -8.49
N CYS A 89 9.23 16.61 -7.90
CA CYS A 89 9.19 17.83 -7.10
C CYS A 89 8.69 19.04 -7.88
N GLN A 90 9.08 19.18 -9.15
CA GLN A 90 8.61 20.26 -10.01
C GLN A 90 7.11 20.18 -10.26
N TYR A 91 6.59 19.01 -10.63
CA TYR A 91 5.16 18.81 -10.88
C TYR A 91 4.31 19.00 -9.62
N ILE A 92 4.79 18.48 -8.47
CA ILE A 92 4.10 18.65 -7.19
C ILE A 92 4.03 20.14 -6.78
N ARG A 93 5.11 20.92 -6.97
CA ARG A 93 5.11 22.36 -6.73
C ARG A 93 4.18 23.12 -7.67
N ASN A 94 4.03 22.64 -8.90
CA ASN A 94 3.12 23.21 -9.89
C ASN A 94 1.65 22.84 -9.65
N GLY A 95 1.35 22.11 -8.58
CA GLY A 95 -0.03 21.83 -8.16
C GLY A 95 -0.58 20.49 -8.63
N CYS A 96 0.21 19.61 -9.24
CA CYS A 96 -0.24 18.27 -9.53
C CYS A 96 -0.77 17.56 -8.28
N ILE A 97 -1.78 16.73 -8.47
CA ILE A 97 -2.28 15.83 -7.42
C ILE A 97 -1.15 14.85 -7.07
N TYR A 98 -0.96 14.59 -5.78
CA TYR A 98 0.15 13.75 -5.33
C TYR A 98 -0.33 12.59 -4.49
N PHE A 99 -0.15 11.37 -5.02
CA PHE A 99 -0.47 10.11 -4.36
C PHE A 99 0.78 9.26 -4.14
N GLY A 100 0.72 8.40 -3.11
CA GLY A 100 1.71 7.37 -2.80
C GLY A 100 1.09 5.99 -2.73
N MET A 101 1.89 4.96 -3.03
CA MET A 101 1.42 3.58 -3.01
C MET A 101 1.29 3.01 -1.59
N ASN A 102 2.27 3.27 -0.72
CA ASN A 102 2.29 2.84 0.68
C ASN A 102 3.15 3.78 1.52
N GLU A 103 2.81 3.88 2.80
CA GLU A 103 3.47 4.80 3.75
C GLU A 103 4.69 4.17 4.45
N ASP A 104 4.98 2.90 4.20
CA ASP A 104 6.09 2.20 4.84
C ASP A 104 7.42 2.94 4.62
N LEU A 105 8.15 3.20 5.70
CA LEU A 105 9.47 3.83 5.64
C LEU A 105 10.54 2.86 5.18
N ASN A 106 10.41 1.59 5.56
CA ASN A 106 11.40 0.56 5.30
C ASN A 106 10.75 -0.71 4.76
N CYS A 107 11.42 -1.32 3.77
CA CYS A 107 11.11 -2.65 3.29
C CYS A 107 12.06 -3.66 3.97
N PRO A 108 11.54 -4.61 4.76
CA PRO A 108 12.37 -5.65 5.38
C PRO A 108 12.90 -6.61 4.32
N MET A 109 14.12 -7.07 4.54
CA MET A 109 14.87 -7.93 3.67
C MET A 109 15.28 -9.22 4.37
N GLU A 110 15.59 -10.25 3.61
CA GLU A 110 16.21 -11.46 4.16
C GLU A 110 17.50 -11.10 4.91
N GLY A 111 17.73 -11.77 6.05
CA GLY A 111 18.90 -11.51 6.91
C GLY A 111 18.75 -10.30 7.85
N GLY A 112 17.52 -9.78 8.04
CA GLY A 112 17.25 -8.75 9.05
C GLY A 112 17.73 -7.35 8.67
N THR A 113 18.03 -7.13 7.39
CA THR A 113 18.37 -5.79 6.86
C THR A 113 17.13 -5.08 6.34
N PHE A 114 17.23 -3.76 6.14
CA PHE A 114 16.14 -2.93 5.63
C PHE A 114 16.64 -2.05 4.49
N ILE A 115 15.73 -1.74 3.56
CA ILE A 115 15.97 -0.73 2.52
C ILE A 115 14.87 0.32 2.56
N PRO A 116 15.14 1.58 2.12
CA PRO A 116 14.13 2.64 2.06
C PRO A 116 12.94 2.22 1.20
N ASP A 117 11.73 2.41 1.71
CA ASP A 117 10.47 2.17 0.98
C ASP A 117 9.83 3.49 0.51
N CYS A 118 8.64 3.41 -0.04
CA CYS A 118 7.88 4.51 -0.62
C CYS A 118 7.69 5.67 0.37
N GLY A 119 7.40 5.40 1.63
CA GLY A 119 7.26 6.43 2.68
C GLY A 119 8.54 7.24 2.89
N SER A 120 9.73 6.60 2.88
CA SER A 120 11.02 7.32 2.95
C SER A 120 11.24 8.23 1.75
N MET A 121 10.84 7.79 0.55
CA MET A 121 10.91 8.61 -0.66
C MET A 121 9.92 9.78 -0.60
N ALA A 122 8.73 9.55 -0.02
CA ALA A 122 7.73 10.59 0.22
C ALA A 122 8.28 11.69 1.16
N ARG A 123 8.96 11.31 2.24
CA ARG A 123 9.63 12.26 3.16
C ARG A 123 10.72 13.08 2.48
N LEU A 124 11.49 12.47 1.58
CA LEU A 124 12.48 13.21 0.77
C LEU A 124 11.80 14.27 -0.11
N ILE A 125 10.70 13.90 -0.78
CA ILE A 125 9.94 14.82 -1.64
C ILE A 125 9.26 15.91 -0.79
N GLU A 126 8.70 15.55 0.37
CA GLU A 126 8.10 16.49 1.33
C GLU A 126 9.11 17.53 1.79
N ALA A 127 10.31 17.11 2.18
CA ALA A 127 11.39 18.03 2.60
C ALA A 127 11.74 19.05 1.51
N SER A 128 11.57 18.69 0.23
CA SER A 128 11.82 19.60 -0.90
C SER A 128 10.61 20.46 -1.27
N THR A 129 9.39 19.94 -1.17
CA THR A 129 8.17 20.57 -1.73
C THR A 129 7.21 21.12 -0.69
N GLY A 130 7.33 20.69 0.58
CA GLY A 130 6.37 20.96 1.63
C GLY A 130 5.06 20.19 1.49
N ARG A 131 4.97 19.24 0.55
CA ARG A 131 3.75 18.44 0.30
C ARG A 131 3.99 16.96 0.53
N PHE A 132 3.06 16.32 1.23
CA PHE A 132 3.05 14.89 1.50
C PHE A 132 1.90 14.22 0.72
N PRO A 133 2.06 12.99 0.20
CA PRO A 133 1.02 12.34 -0.58
C PRO A 133 -0.11 11.79 0.28
N GLU A 134 -1.27 11.57 -0.34
CA GLU A 134 -2.26 10.62 0.17
C GLU A 134 -1.87 9.23 -0.31
N PHE A 135 -1.91 8.22 0.58
CA PHE A 135 -1.50 6.85 0.26
C PHE A 135 -2.68 5.94 0.00
N PHE A 136 -2.50 5.00 -0.94
CA PHE A 136 -3.48 3.96 -1.25
C PHE A 136 -3.34 2.71 -0.37
N GLY A 137 -2.14 2.39 0.08
CA GLY A 137 -1.86 1.25 0.95
C GLY A 137 -2.36 1.45 2.38
N LYS A 138 -2.43 0.37 3.14
CA LYS A 138 -2.75 0.41 4.58
C LYS A 138 -1.94 1.50 5.31
N PRO A 139 -2.50 2.25 6.24
CA PRO A 139 -3.85 2.12 6.84
C PRO A 139 -4.94 2.94 6.13
N SER A 140 -4.72 3.34 4.89
CA SER A 140 -5.60 4.24 4.15
C SER A 140 -7.03 3.71 4.03
N LYS A 141 -8.02 4.62 4.15
CA LYS A 141 -9.44 4.35 3.87
C LYS A 141 -9.67 3.76 2.46
N TYR A 142 -8.84 4.10 1.48
CA TYR A 142 -8.93 3.55 0.13
C TYR A 142 -8.77 2.03 0.11
N THR A 143 -7.94 1.48 1.01
CA THR A 143 -7.80 0.02 1.19
C THR A 143 -9.11 -0.60 1.68
N LEU A 144 -9.74 -0.03 2.70
CA LEU A 144 -11.00 -0.54 3.25
C LEU A 144 -12.15 -0.42 2.24
N ASP A 145 -12.29 0.75 1.59
CA ASP A 145 -13.28 0.98 0.54
C ASP A 145 -13.13 -0.03 -0.61
N TYR A 146 -11.89 -0.34 -0.98
CA TYR A 146 -11.61 -1.36 -1.99
C TYR A 146 -12.07 -2.74 -1.54
N ILE A 147 -11.75 -3.16 -0.31
CA ILE A 147 -12.13 -4.47 0.24
C ILE A 147 -13.67 -4.61 0.25
N ILE A 148 -14.38 -3.61 0.75
CA ILE A 148 -15.84 -3.60 0.79
C ILE A 148 -16.45 -3.72 -0.61
N LYS A 149 -15.93 -2.94 -1.56
CA LYS A 149 -16.42 -2.95 -2.95
C LYS A 149 -16.14 -4.28 -3.67
N GLU A 150 -14.97 -4.90 -3.45
CA GLU A 150 -14.59 -6.15 -4.12
C GLU A 150 -15.30 -7.37 -3.53
N THR A 151 -15.48 -7.38 -2.22
CA THR A 151 -16.13 -8.52 -1.54
C THR A 151 -17.65 -8.44 -1.60
N GLY A 152 -18.20 -7.22 -1.69
CA GLY A 152 -19.64 -6.97 -1.54
C GLY A 152 -20.17 -7.25 -0.14
N CYS A 153 -19.26 -7.50 0.83
CA CYS A 153 -19.61 -7.73 2.23
C CYS A 153 -19.91 -6.40 2.92
N LYS A 154 -20.78 -6.44 3.92
CA LYS A 154 -20.96 -5.30 4.82
C LYS A 154 -19.76 -5.21 5.77
N PRO A 155 -19.43 -4.01 6.31
CA PRO A 155 -18.32 -3.86 7.25
C PRO A 155 -18.33 -4.85 8.42
N GLU A 156 -19.50 -5.09 9.02
CA GLU A 156 -19.69 -6.04 10.14
C GLU A 156 -19.47 -7.52 9.77
N GLU A 157 -19.39 -7.83 8.47
CA GLU A 157 -19.11 -9.18 7.96
C GLU A 157 -17.62 -9.37 7.61
N ILE A 158 -16.79 -8.31 7.80
CA ILE A 158 -15.38 -8.31 7.45
C ILE A 158 -14.55 -8.38 8.73
N ALA A 159 -13.51 -9.20 8.71
CA ALA A 159 -12.45 -9.19 9.70
C ALA A 159 -11.10 -8.98 9.06
N ILE A 160 -10.29 -8.07 9.62
CA ILE A 160 -8.90 -7.85 9.22
C ILE A 160 -7.99 -8.47 10.27
N VAL A 161 -7.13 -9.37 9.82
CA VAL A 161 -6.12 -10.03 10.64
C VAL A 161 -4.74 -9.55 10.23
N GLY A 162 -3.94 -9.06 11.16
CA GLY A 162 -2.62 -8.55 10.89
C GLY A 162 -1.72 -8.50 12.10
N ASP A 163 -0.45 -8.21 11.90
CA ASP A 163 0.58 -8.17 12.93
C ASP A 163 1.07 -6.75 13.26
N ARG A 164 0.61 -5.73 12.52
CA ARG A 164 1.01 -4.34 12.71
C ARG A 164 -0.16 -3.47 13.14
N LEU A 165 -0.03 -2.83 14.30
CA LEU A 165 -1.04 -1.90 14.80
C LEU A 165 -1.27 -0.72 13.86
N TYR A 166 -0.17 -0.07 13.46
CA TYR A 166 -0.21 1.20 12.73
C TYR A 166 -0.56 1.06 11.23
N THR A 167 -0.64 -0.16 10.71
CA THR A 167 -1.07 -0.41 9.32
C THR A 167 -2.26 -1.36 9.25
N ASP A 168 -2.08 -2.64 9.65
CA ASP A 168 -3.11 -3.66 9.47
C ASP A 168 -4.34 -3.38 10.32
N ILE A 169 -4.14 -3.15 11.61
CA ILE A 169 -5.24 -2.90 12.55
C ILE A 169 -5.85 -1.53 12.31
N ALA A 170 -5.02 -0.53 12.01
CA ALA A 170 -5.46 0.83 11.73
C ALA A 170 -6.38 0.95 10.50
N VAL A 171 -6.38 -0.02 9.56
CA VAL A 171 -7.36 -0.03 8.45
C VAL A 171 -8.80 -0.13 8.95
N ALA A 172 -9.03 -0.87 10.04
CA ALA A 172 -10.37 -1.07 10.61
C ALA A 172 -10.78 0.05 11.58
N ASP A 173 -9.84 0.91 11.99
CA ASP A 173 -10.07 1.94 13.00
C ASP A 173 -11.22 2.89 12.61
N GLY A 174 -12.14 3.12 13.53
CA GLY A 174 -13.32 3.95 13.30
C GLY A 174 -14.38 3.36 12.36
N SER A 175 -14.30 2.07 12.03
CA SER A 175 -15.28 1.33 11.21
C SER A 175 -15.96 0.21 12.01
N GLU A 176 -16.92 -0.48 11.37
CA GLU A 176 -17.60 -1.67 11.94
C GLU A 176 -16.87 -2.98 11.56
N VAL A 177 -15.69 -2.88 10.94
CA VAL A 177 -14.85 -4.02 10.57
C VAL A 177 -14.13 -4.55 11.80
N THR A 178 -14.17 -5.86 12.02
CA THR A 178 -13.46 -6.50 13.13
C THR A 178 -11.96 -6.53 12.89
N SER A 179 -11.17 -6.07 13.86
CA SER A 179 -9.71 -6.10 13.83
C SER A 179 -9.13 -7.14 14.78
N ILE A 180 -8.24 -7.99 14.27
CA ILE A 180 -7.62 -9.08 15.02
C ILE A 180 -6.09 -8.96 14.91
N LEU A 181 -5.43 -8.63 16.02
CA LEU A 181 -3.98 -8.59 16.08
C LEU A 181 -3.41 -9.97 16.39
N VAL A 182 -2.47 -10.45 15.56
CA VAL A 182 -1.66 -11.64 15.83
C VAL A 182 -0.30 -11.22 16.41
N LEU A 183 0.09 -11.83 17.54
CA LEU A 183 1.36 -11.52 18.23
C LEU A 183 2.56 -12.31 17.70
N SER A 184 2.38 -13.07 16.63
CA SER A 184 3.47 -13.82 15.98
C SER A 184 4.31 -12.99 15.00
N GLY A 185 4.00 -11.71 14.85
CA GLY A 185 4.68 -10.79 13.94
C GLY A 185 5.36 -9.63 14.64
N GLU A 186 5.11 -8.38 14.15
CA GLU A 186 5.87 -7.19 14.54
C GLU A 186 5.42 -6.58 15.87
N SER A 187 4.11 -6.44 16.11
CA SER A 187 3.60 -5.74 17.29
C SER A 187 3.46 -6.66 18.51
N SER A 188 3.84 -6.13 19.66
CA SER A 188 3.73 -6.78 20.96
C SER A 188 2.51 -6.30 21.76
N ARG A 189 2.20 -6.95 22.89
CA ARG A 189 1.17 -6.47 23.85
C ARG A 189 1.53 -5.10 24.43
N GLU A 190 2.81 -4.83 24.65
CA GLU A 190 3.26 -3.53 25.16
C GLU A 190 3.01 -2.41 24.15
N ASP A 191 3.13 -2.70 22.85
CA ASP A 191 2.82 -1.74 21.79
C ASP A 191 1.32 -1.44 21.75
N VAL A 192 0.46 -2.44 21.97
CA VAL A 192 -0.99 -2.23 22.11
C VAL A 192 -1.31 -1.31 23.29
N GLU A 193 -0.65 -1.47 24.44
CA GLU A 193 -0.88 -0.63 25.62
C GLU A 193 -0.55 0.84 25.35
N LYS A 194 0.54 1.09 24.58
CA LYS A 194 1.06 2.43 24.28
C LYS A 194 0.38 3.09 23.07
N SER A 195 -0.31 2.33 22.23
CA SER A 195 -0.95 2.81 21.00
C SER A 195 -2.33 3.37 21.26
N ASP A 196 -2.74 4.38 20.50
CA ASP A 196 -4.14 4.84 20.45
C ASP A 196 -5.02 3.88 19.65
N ILE A 197 -4.42 3.11 18.71
CA ILE A 197 -5.11 2.10 17.92
C ILE A 197 -5.26 0.83 18.74
N LYS A 198 -6.51 0.38 18.90
CA LYS A 198 -6.84 -0.81 19.69
C LYS A 198 -7.49 -1.87 18.81
N PRO A 199 -6.92 -3.09 18.76
CA PRO A 199 -7.58 -4.21 18.09
C PRO A 199 -8.81 -4.68 18.89
N ASP A 200 -9.82 -5.20 18.20
CA ASP A 200 -10.98 -5.82 18.86
C ASP A 200 -10.58 -7.14 19.53
N TYR A 201 -9.68 -7.88 18.90
CA TYR A 201 -9.16 -9.14 19.43
C TYR A 201 -7.64 -9.20 19.32
N ILE A 202 -7.02 -9.88 20.29
CA ILE A 202 -5.58 -10.18 20.31
C ILE A 202 -5.42 -11.68 20.50
N VAL A 203 -4.77 -12.32 19.54
CA VAL A 203 -4.46 -13.75 19.56
C VAL A 203 -2.95 -13.98 19.46
N LYS A 204 -2.48 -15.13 19.91
CA LYS A 204 -1.05 -15.46 19.85
C LYS A 204 -0.59 -15.60 18.38
N ASP A 205 -1.35 -16.36 17.61
CA ASP A 205 -1.10 -16.64 16.20
C ASP A 205 -2.39 -17.10 15.50
N LEU A 206 -2.33 -17.36 14.21
CA LEU A 206 -3.49 -17.76 13.40
C LEU A 206 -4.13 -19.08 13.85
N SER A 207 -3.43 -19.96 14.56
CA SER A 207 -3.99 -21.24 15.00
C SER A 207 -5.09 -21.09 16.05
N GLU A 208 -5.18 -19.93 16.71
CA GLU A 208 -6.27 -19.62 17.65
C GLU A 208 -7.55 -19.16 16.94
N ILE A 209 -7.46 -18.75 15.66
CA ILE A 209 -8.60 -18.29 14.86
C ILE A 209 -9.21 -19.46 14.08
N ILE A 210 -8.37 -20.37 13.57
CA ILE A 210 -8.76 -21.50 12.73
C ILE A 210 -8.83 -22.74 13.63
N ARG A 211 -10.01 -23.23 13.89
CA ARG A 211 -10.26 -24.51 14.59
C ARG A 211 -10.79 -25.56 13.64
#